data_adc78e36e1dcf0197bd3ce01274c93f9
#
_entry.id   adc78e36e1dcf0197bd3ce01274c93f9
#
_cell.length_a   1.000
_cell.length_b   1.000
_cell.length_c   1.000
_cell.angle_alpha   90.00
_cell.angle_beta   90.00
_cell.angle_gamma   90.00
#
_symmetry.space_group_name_H-M   'P 1'
#
loop_
_entity.id
_entity.type
_entity.pdbx_description
1 polymer ?
#
loop_
_entity_poly.entity_id
_entity_poly.type
_entity_poly.pdbx_seq_one_letter_code
_entity_poly.pdbx_strand_id
1 'polypeptide(L)'
;MRHRNKNPLNAKHIYLMMNKPSGYVCSTVSDRSPVVFNLVPEEIKKYCLENKLNLHTVGRLDKETEGLLILTTDGDFSHKLMVPENHISKVYETILSEAVSSVNQRIYIEEFAKGVMLPPDKKFPQQQSRPAKLVWLSEKKAQLTVTEGKFHEVRRMFAAMKNQVVELHRISISSLNLPENLNPGECRILSQWEIQHFL
;
A
#
# COMPACT_ATOMS: atom_id res chain seq x y z
N MET A 1 22.07 -0.60 -29.98
CA MET A 1 21.45 -1.89 -29.65
C MET A 1 19.93 -1.69 -29.53
N ARG A 2 19.11 -2.29 -30.40
CA ARG A 2 17.64 -2.16 -30.32
C ARG A 2 17.16 -3.02 -29.17
N HIS A 3 16.70 -2.42 -28.06
CA HIS A 3 15.92 -3.12 -27.05
C HIS A 3 14.66 -3.68 -27.75
N ARG A 4 14.62 -4.97 -27.96
CA ARG A 4 13.37 -5.68 -28.30
C ARG A 4 12.43 -5.44 -27.11
N ASN A 5 11.41 -4.63 -27.29
CA ASN A 5 10.26 -4.59 -26.39
C ASN A 5 9.67 -6.01 -26.35
N LYS A 6 10.11 -6.82 -25.40
CA LYS A 6 9.42 -8.08 -25.12
C LYS A 6 8.03 -7.70 -24.65
N ASN A 7 7.01 -8.21 -25.36
CA ASN A 7 5.63 -8.04 -24.90
C ASN A 7 5.57 -8.50 -23.43
N PRO A 8 5.19 -7.65 -22.49
CA PRO A 8 5.18 -7.97 -21.06
C PRO A 8 4.26 -9.18 -20.75
N LEU A 9 3.31 -9.49 -21.62
CA LEU A 9 2.46 -10.68 -21.55
C LEU A 9 3.15 -11.98 -22.00
N ASN A 10 4.43 -11.97 -22.39
CA ASN A 10 5.24 -13.17 -22.66
C ASN A 10 6.22 -13.48 -21.51
N ALA A 11 6.05 -12.86 -20.35
CA ALA A 11 6.86 -13.10 -19.17
C ALA A 11 6.33 -14.29 -18.36
N LYS A 12 7.24 -14.99 -17.66
CA LYS A 12 6.88 -16.09 -16.75
C LYS A 12 5.91 -15.63 -15.65
N HIS A 13 6.02 -14.38 -15.20
CA HIS A 13 5.20 -13.77 -14.18
C HIS A 13 4.72 -12.39 -14.60
N ILE A 14 3.55 -12.02 -14.10
CA ILE A 14 2.95 -10.69 -14.26
C ILE A 14 3.20 -9.88 -12.98
N TYR A 15 3.54 -8.61 -13.16
CA TYR A 15 3.71 -7.64 -12.07
C TYR A 15 2.97 -6.37 -12.44
N LEU A 16 1.94 -6.03 -11.69
CA LEU A 16 1.11 -4.85 -11.91
C LEU A 16 1.23 -3.88 -10.75
N MET A 17 1.27 -2.61 -11.09
CA MET A 17 0.96 -1.52 -10.19
C MET A 17 -0.47 -1.05 -10.45
N MET A 18 -1.24 -0.87 -9.40
CA MET A 18 -2.58 -0.31 -9.41
C MET A 18 -2.62 0.93 -8.52
N ASN A 19 -3.27 1.98 -8.97
CA ASN A 19 -3.74 3.04 -8.07
C ASN A 19 -5.13 2.62 -7.57
N LYS A 20 -5.16 1.96 -6.40
CA LYS A 20 -6.42 1.47 -5.83
C LYS A 20 -7.33 2.62 -5.41
N PRO A 21 -8.55 2.72 -5.90
CA PRO A 21 -9.52 3.70 -5.40
C PRO A 21 -10.14 3.26 -4.08
N SER A 22 -10.75 4.20 -3.35
CA SER A 22 -11.60 3.90 -2.19
C SER A 22 -12.80 3.01 -2.57
N GLY A 23 -13.33 2.29 -1.61
CA GLY A 23 -14.51 1.44 -1.79
C GLY A 23 -14.25 0.01 -2.27
N TYR A 24 -13.06 -0.29 -2.77
CA TYR A 24 -12.68 -1.63 -3.25
C TYR A 24 -11.92 -2.43 -2.19
N VAL A 25 -12.20 -3.74 -2.13
CA VAL A 25 -11.50 -4.67 -1.22
C VAL A 25 -10.45 -5.51 -1.95
N CYS A 26 -9.36 -5.84 -1.24
CA CYS A 26 -8.24 -6.66 -1.76
C CYS A 26 -8.48 -8.18 -1.62
N SER A 27 -9.72 -8.63 -1.55
CA SER A 27 -10.08 -10.05 -1.59
C SER A 27 -10.39 -10.48 -3.02
N THR A 28 -10.29 -11.77 -3.29
CA THR A 28 -10.64 -12.35 -4.60
C THR A 28 -12.14 -12.43 -4.82
N VAL A 29 -12.92 -12.52 -3.74
CA VAL A 29 -14.39 -12.58 -3.75
C VAL A 29 -14.94 -11.70 -2.63
N SER A 30 -16.03 -10.99 -2.89
CA SER A 30 -16.79 -10.25 -1.90
C SER A 30 -18.24 -10.10 -2.34
N ASP A 31 -19.18 -10.39 -1.43
CA ASP A 31 -20.63 -10.26 -1.69
C ASP A 31 -21.15 -8.83 -1.41
N ARG A 32 -20.32 -7.98 -0.76
CA ARG A 32 -20.76 -6.67 -0.25
C ARG A 32 -20.01 -5.47 -0.83
N SER A 33 -18.91 -5.70 -1.50
CA SER A 33 -18.06 -4.62 -2.01
C SER A 33 -17.35 -5.06 -3.30
N PRO A 34 -17.14 -4.17 -4.26
CA PRO A 34 -16.33 -4.50 -5.43
C PRO A 34 -14.92 -4.88 -5.03
N VAL A 35 -14.33 -5.82 -5.76
CA VAL A 35 -12.97 -6.30 -5.53
C VAL A 35 -11.99 -5.61 -6.48
N VAL A 36 -10.74 -5.42 -6.05
CA VAL A 36 -9.70 -4.79 -6.88
C VAL A 36 -9.46 -5.52 -8.21
N PHE A 37 -9.73 -6.82 -8.27
CA PHE A 37 -9.59 -7.63 -9.47
C PHE A 37 -10.57 -7.23 -10.59
N ASN A 38 -11.69 -6.55 -10.27
CA ASN A 38 -12.60 -5.99 -11.28
C ASN A 38 -11.95 -4.87 -12.11
N LEU A 39 -10.94 -4.20 -11.54
CA LEU A 39 -10.21 -3.09 -12.17
C LEU A 39 -9.03 -3.56 -13.03
N VAL A 40 -8.64 -4.83 -12.92
CA VAL A 40 -7.54 -5.39 -13.74
C VAL A 40 -8.00 -5.48 -15.20
N PRO A 41 -7.18 -5.00 -16.18
CA PRO A 41 -7.51 -5.09 -17.60
C PRO A 41 -7.86 -6.51 -18.05
N GLU A 42 -8.88 -6.64 -18.89
CA GLU A 42 -9.44 -7.92 -19.30
C GLU A 42 -8.42 -8.79 -20.04
N GLU A 43 -7.54 -8.17 -20.82
CA GLU A 43 -6.43 -8.85 -21.50
C GLU A 43 -5.48 -9.56 -20.55
N ILE A 44 -5.21 -8.94 -19.38
CA ILE A 44 -4.36 -9.52 -18.34
C ILE A 44 -5.07 -10.67 -17.62
N LYS A 45 -6.35 -10.52 -17.31
CA LYS A 45 -7.17 -11.59 -16.73
C LYS A 45 -7.22 -12.80 -17.65
N LYS A 46 -7.46 -12.58 -18.95
CA LYS A 46 -7.50 -13.62 -19.98
C LYS A 46 -6.15 -14.33 -20.08
N TYR A 47 -5.05 -13.57 -20.14
CA TYR A 47 -3.69 -14.13 -20.17
C TYR A 47 -3.40 -15.01 -18.94
N CYS A 48 -3.75 -14.54 -17.76
CA CYS A 48 -3.58 -15.31 -16.52
C CYS A 48 -4.40 -16.61 -16.55
N LEU A 49 -5.64 -16.55 -17.03
CA LEU A 49 -6.50 -17.72 -17.13
C LEU A 49 -5.95 -18.78 -18.12
N GLU A 50 -5.56 -18.35 -19.33
CA GLU A 50 -5.02 -19.21 -20.38
C GLU A 50 -3.71 -19.90 -19.96
N ASN A 51 -2.88 -19.21 -19.19
CA ASN A 51 -1.59 -19.71 -18.71
C ASN A 51 -1.65 -20.31 -17.29
N LYS A 52 -2.83 -20.46 -16.70
CA LYS A 52 -3.06 -20.97 -15.35
C LYS A 52 -2.24 -20.25 -14.28
N LEU A 53 -2.10 -18.94 -14.43
CA LEU A 53 -1.39 -18.06 -13.49
C LEU A 53 -2.35 -17.53 -12.43
N ASN A 54 -1.94 -17.59 -11.17
CA ASN A 54 -2.74 -17.09 -10.05
C ASN A 54 -2.34 -15.65 -9.72
N LEU A 55 -3.11 -14.67 -10.23
CA LEU A 55 -2.93 -13.26 -9.91
C LEU A 55 -3.44 -12.96 -8.50
N HIS A 56 -2.60 -12.37 -7.66
CA HIS A 56 -2.93 -12.01 -6.28
C HIS A 56 -2.34 -10.66 -5.88
N THR A 57 -2.87 -10.04 -4.83
CA THR A 57 -2.35 -8.78 -4.29
C THR A 57 -1.13 -9.03 -3.40
N VAL A 58 -0.11 -8.18 -3.52
CA VAL A 58 1.02 -8.15 -2.59
C VAL A 58 0.64 -7.31 -1.38
N GLY A 59 0.23 -7.98 -0.34
CA GLY A 59 -0.39 -7.33 0.81
C GLY A 59 -1.78 -6.80 0.50
N ARG A 60 -2.25 -5.96 1.41
CA ARG A 60 -3.61 -5.44 1.34
C ARG A 60 -3.63 -3.96 1.68
N LEU A 61 -4.60 -3.26 1.11
CA LEU A 61 -5.10 -1.97 1.58
C LEU A 61 -6.52 -2.18 2.08
N ASP A 62 -6.90 -1.43 3.10
CA ASP A 62 -8.27 -1.45 3.60
C ASP A 62 -9.23 -0.92 2.53
N LYS A 63 -10.51 -1.17 2.70
CA LYS A 63 -11.54 -0.75 1.75
C LYS A 63 -11.46 0.75 1.44
N GLU A 64 -11.32 1.57 2.49
CA GLU A 64 -11.30 3.04 2.40
C GLU A 64 -9.87 3.60 2.24
N THR A 65 -8.85 2.74 2.09
CA THR A 65 -7.48 3.17 1.83
C THR A 65 -7.21 3.12 0.34
N GLU A 66 -6.58 4.17 -0.17
CA GLU A 66 -6.28 4.36 -1.59
C GLU A 66 -4.81 4.18 -1.90
N GLY A 67 -4.47 4.20 -3.19
CA GLY A 67 -3.11 4.38 -3.69
C GLY A 67 -2.42 3.10 -4.12
N LEU A 68 -1.12 3.07 -4.02
CA LEU A 68 -0.26 2.04 -4.58
C LEU A 68 -0.58 0.65 -4.05
N LEU A 69 -1.09 -0.21 -4.91
CA LEU A 69 -1.26 -1.65 -4.69
C LEU A 69 -0.52 -2.42 -5.77
N ILE A 70 0.21 -3.46 -5.37
CA ILE A 70 0.89 -4.35 -6.30
C ILE A 70 0.07 -5.64 -6.42
N LEU A 71 -0.09 -6.12 -7.65
CA LEU A 71 -0.62 -7.44 -7.95
C LEU A 71 0.43 -8.21 -8.74
N THR A 72 0.56 -9.52 -8.48
CA THR A 72 1.52 -10.35 -9.17
C THR A 72 1.06 -11.80 -9.26
N THR A 73 1.67 -12.55 -10.18
CA THR A 73 1.55 -14.01 -10.22
C THR A 73 2.79 -14.71 -9.64
N ASP A 74 3.75 -13.94 -9.11
CA ASP A 74 4.99 -14.42 -8.50
C ASP A 74 4.85 -14.50 -6.98
N GLY A 75 4.70 -15.71 -6.45
CA GLY A 75 4.56 -15.96 -5.02
C GLY A 75 5.83 -15.63 -4.23
N ASP A 76 7.02 -15.88 -4.80
CA ASP A 76 8.29 -15.62 -4.12
C ASP A 76 8.53 -14.11 -3.97
N PHE A 77 8.24 -13.34 -5.03
CA PHE A 77 8.27 -11.89 -4.98
C PHE A 77 7.29 -11.34 -3.94
N SER A 78 6.05 -11.83 -3.95
CA SER A 78 5.03 -11.45 -2.97
C SER A 78 5.48 -11.76 -1.55
N HIS A 79 6.01 -12.95 -1.31
CA HIS A 79 6.50 -13.38 0.01
C HIS A 79 7.60 -12.45 0.52
N LYS A 80 8.62 -12.15 -0.30
CA LYS A 80 9.72 -11.24 0.07
C LYS A 80 9.22 -9.87 0.52
N LEU A 81 8.18 -9.34 -0.12
CA LEU A 81 7.62 -8.03 0.21
C LEU A 81 6.75 -8.03 1.47
N MET A 82 6.19 -9.19 1.81
CA MET A 82 5.25 -9.33 2.92
C MET A 82 5.90 -9.74 4.23
N VAL A 83 7.08 -10.36 4.17
CA VAL A 83 7.83 -10.81 5.35
C VAL A 83 8.24 -9.59 6.20
N PRO A 84 7.79 -9.48 7.46
CA PRO A 84 8.05 -8.31 8.31
C PRO A 84 9.53 -8.06 8.59
N GLU A 85 10.37 -9.12 8.55
CA GLU A 85 11.81 -9.08 8.77
C GLU A 85 12.56 -8.32 7.68
N ASN A 86 11.99 -8.22 6.49
CA ASN A 86 12.59 -7.47 5.36
C ASN A 86 12.42 -5.96 5.51
N HIS A 87 11.67 -5.49 6.50
CA HIS A 87 11.48 -4.07 6.81
C HIS A 87 11.11 -3.20 5.61
N ILE A 88 10.34 -3.74 4.68
CA ILE A 88 9.93 -3.02 3.46
C ILE A 88 9.12 -1.79 3.83
N SER A 89 9.67 -0.61 3.55
CA SER A 89 9.03 0.65 3.88
C SER A 89 7.77 0.89 3.02
N LYS A 90 6.76 1.47 3.64
CA LYS A 90 5.52 1.91 2.99
C LYS A 90 5.26 3.34 3.44
N VAL A 91 5.11 4.26 2.48
CA VAL A 91 4.82 5.66 2.78
C VAL A 91 3.36 5.94 2.50
N TYR A 92 2.69 6.48 3.50
CA TYR A 92 1.30 6.88 3.42
C TYR A 92 1.18 8.39 3.57
N GLU A 93 0.40 9.01 2.70
CA GLU A 93 -0.11 10.36 2.89
C GLU A 93 -1.44 10.30 3.63
N THR A 94 -1.60 11.15 4.65
CA THR A 94 -2.78 11.15 5.52
C THR A 94 -3.39 12.53 5.60
N ILE A 95 -4.72 12.61 5.62
CA ILE A 95 -5.46 13.80 6.05
C ILE A 95 -6.10 13.48 7.40
N LEU A 96 -5.95 14.38 8.36
CA LEU A 96 -6.45 14.24 9.71
C LEU A 96 -7.73 15.07 9.92
N SER A 97 -8.61 14.60 10.80
CA SER A 97 -9.83 15.34 11.18
C SER A 97 -9.48 16.66 11.89
N GLU A 98 -8.55 16.61 12.84
CA GLU A 98 -8.16 17.76 13.64
C GLU A 98 -6.80 18.32 13.22
N ALA A 99 -6.70 19.65 13.19
CA ALA A 99 -5.45 20.35 12.97
C ALA A 99 -4.49 20.15 14.16
N VAL A 100 -3.21 19.95 13.84
CA VAL A 100 -2.16 19.74 14.84
C VAL A 100 -1.20 20.91 14.80
N SER A 101 -1.12 21.67 15.88
CA SER A 101 -0.19 22.80 16.00
C SER A 101 1.26 22.38 15.87
N SER A 102 2.15 23.28 15.46
CA SER A 102 3.59 22.98 15.28
C SER A 102 4.27 22.42 16.53
N VAL A 103 3.82 22.83 17.71
CA VAL A 103 4.29 22.27 19.00
C VAL A 103 3.88 20.81 19.14
N ASN A 104 2.61 20.51 18.90
CA ASN A 104 2.11 19.14 18.98
C ASN A 104 2.66 18.24 17.85
N GLN A 105 2.91 18.79 16.65
CA GLN A 105 3.55 18.06 15.57
C GLN A 105 4.89 17.44 15.97
N ARG A 106 5.69 18.16 16.77
CA ARG A 106 6.96 17.63 17.31
C ARG A 106 6.72 16.44 18.23
N ILE A 107 5.70 16.51 19.09
CA ILE A 107 5.33 15.39 19.99
C ILE A 107 4.95 14.15 19.17
N TYR A 108 4.13 14.31 18.13
CA TYR A 108 3.78 13.19 17.23
C TYR A 108 5.01 12.56 16.58
N ILE A 109 5.96 13.38 16.09
CA ILE A 109 7.20 12.89 15.47
C ILE A 109 8.00 12.06 16.48
N GLU A 110 8.18 12.57 17.71
CA GLU A 110 8.95 11.90 18.76
C GLU A 110 8.30 10.58 19.20
N GLU A 111 6.99 10.57 19.40
CA GLU A 111 6.25 9.38 19.82
C GLU A 111 6.23 8.31 18.71
N PHE A 112 6.02 8.69 17.46
CA PHE A 112 6.05 7.72 16.34
C PHE A 112 7.45 7.17 16.09
N ALA A 113 8.50 7.96 16.32
CA ALA A 113 9.88 7.51 16.22
C ALA A 113 10.25 6.46 17.29
N LYS A 114 9.54 6.40 18.42
CA LYS A 114 9.68 5.35 19.45
C LYS A 114 8.79 4.14 19.17
N GLY A 115 7.77 4.31 18.33
CA GLY A 115 6.63 3.42 18.20
C GLY A 115 5.59 3.69 19.29
N VAL A 116 4.33 3.49 18.98
CA VAL A 116 3.20 3.77 19.86
C VAL A 116 2.39 2.52 20.17
N MET A 117 1.71 2.52 21.31
CA MET A 117 0.77 1.48 21.65
C MET A 117 -0.51 1.68 20.83
N LEU A 118 -0.71 0.85 19.82
CA LEU A 118 -1.90 0.86 18.97
C LEU A 118 -3.13 0.46 19.79
N PRO A 119 -4.16 1.30 19.89
CA PRO A 119 -5.39 0.93 20.60
C PRO A 119 -6.06 -0.29 19.94
N PRO A 120 -6.88 -1.06 20.67
CA PRO A 120 -7.59 -2.21 20.10
C PRO A 120 -8.54 -1.76 18.98
N ASP A 121 -8.70 -2.60 17.94
CA ASP A 121 -9.63 -2.36 16.84
C ASP A 121 -10.27 -3.70 16.42
N LYS A 122 -11.59 -3.79 16.50
CA LYS A 122 -12.36 -5.01 16.22
C LYS A 122 -11.80 -6.20 17.03
N LYS A 123 -11.39 -7.27 16.35
CA LYS A 123 -10.79 -8.46 16.95
C LYS A 123 -9.27 -8.35 17.21
N PHE A 124 -8.67 -7.25 16.81
CA PHE A 124 -7.23 -7.04 16.99
C PHE A 124 -6.97 -6.34 18.31
N PRO A 125 -6.18 -6.97 19.21
CA PRO A 125 -5.89 -6.41 20.52
C PRO A 125 -4.96 -5.21 20.43
N GLN A 126 -4.78 -4.54 21.56
CA GLN A 126 -3.71 -3.59 21.78
C GLN A 126 -2.36 -4.21 21.49
N GLN A 127 -1.48 -3.49 20.78
CA GLN A 127 -0.14 -3.97 20.45
C GLN A 127 0.81 -2.82 20.15
N GLN A 128 2.10 -3.00 20.46
CA GLN A 128 3.15 -2.02 20.18
C GLN A 128 3.42 -1.94 18.67
N SER A 129 3.46 -0.72 18.08
CA SER A 129 3.96 -0.52 16.73
C SER A 129 5.48 -0.50 16.70
N ARG A 130 6.07 -0.78 15.52
CA ARG A 130 7.47 -0.45 15.28
C ARG A 130 7.66 1.07 15.21
N PRO A 131 8.91 1.57 15.37
CA PRO A 131 9.26 2.95 15.07
C PRO A 131 8.85 3.35 13.66
N ALA A 132 8.29 4.54 13.51
CA ALA A 132 7.84 5.08 12.23
C ALA A 132 8.34 6.52 12.04
N LYS A 133 8.55 6.94 10.79
CA LYS A 133 8.98 8.29 10.45
C LYS A 133 7.78 9.12 10.02
N LEU A 134 7.52 10.22 10.71
CA LEU A 134 6.46 11.17 10.41
C LEU A 134 7.05 12.47 9.85
N VAL A 135 6.46 12.98 8.76
CA VAL A 135 6.76 14.28 8.16
C VAL A 135 5.46 15.04 7.97
N TRP A 136 5.35 16.23 8.54
CA TRP A 136 4.19 17.09 8.37
C TRP A 136 4.30 17.90 7.08
N LEU A 137 3.22 17.98 6.32
CA LEU A 137 3.06 18.79 5.12
C LEU A 137 2.21 20.02 5.39
N SER A 138 1.29 19.94 6.37
CA SER A 138 0.49 21.04 6.90
C SER A 138 -0.04 20.67 8.29
N GLU A 139 -0.90 21.50 8.87
CA GLU A 139 -1.52 21.20 10.17
C GLU A 139 -2.43 19.97 10.17
N LYS A 140 -2.95 19.57 9.00
CA LYS A 140 -3.84 18.40 8.86
C LYS A 140 -3.27 17.33 7.93
N LYS A 141 -2.16 17.58 7.24
CA LYS A 141 -1.62 16.66 6.24
C LYS A 141 -0.22 16.21 6.65
N ALA A 142 0.00 14.89 6.61
CA ALA A 142 1.28 14.31 6.96
C ALA A 142 1.62 13.10 6.09
N GLN A 143 2.92 12.79 5.99
CA GLN A 143 3.42 11.55 5.44
C GLN A 143 3.97 10.67 6.55
N LEU A 144 3.50 9.45 6.64
CA LEU A 144 3.95 8.44 7.60
C LEU A 144 4.62 7.27 6.88
N THR A 145 5.87 6.99 7.26
CA THR A 145 6.61 5.82 6.78
C THR A 145 6.59 4.74 7.85
N VAL A 146 6.07 3.56 7.51
CA VAL A 146 6.06 2.36 8.35
C VAL A 146 6.81 1.22 7.66
N THR A 147 7.36 0.27 8.44
CA THR A 147 8.09 -0.90 7.94
C THR A 147 7.42 -2.22 8.27
N GLU A 148 6.19 -2.18 8.71
CA GLU A 148 5.35 -3.32 9.02
C GLU A 148 3.96 -3.14 8.37
N GLY A 149 2.96 -3.91 8.73
CA GLY A 149 1.63 -3.85 8.13
C GLY A 149 0.57 -4.44 9.05
N LYS A 150 0.53 -3.96 10.31
CA LYS A 150 -0.51 -4.37 11.25
C LYS A 150 -1.88 -3.90 10.80
N PHE A 151 -2.92 -4.59 11.25
CA PHE A 151 -4.30 -4.22 10.94
C PHE A 151 -4.57 -2.76 11.31
N HIS A 152 -5.04 -1.98 10.33
CA HIS A 152 -5.34 -0.54 10.43
C HIS A 152 -4.21 0.29 11.06
N GLU A 153 -2.96 -0.11 10.88
CA GLU A 153 -1.80 0.41 11.62
C GLU A 153 -1.74 1.94 11.62
N VAL A 154 -1.71 2.56 10.43
CA VAL A 154 -1.61 4.02 10.31
C VAL A 154 -2.76 4.72 11.03
N ARG A 155 -4.00 4.24 10.85
CA ARG A 155 -5.19 4.80 11.51
C ARG A 155 -5.10 4.67 13.04
N ARG A 156 -4.64 3.51 13.52
CA ARG A 156 -4.46 3.25 14.95
C ARG A 156 -3.32 4.05 15.56
N MET A 157 -2.24 4.34 14.80
CA MET A 157 -1.15 5.21 15.27
C MET A 157 -1.65 6.62 15.56
N PHE A 158 -2.41 7.22 14.63
CA PHE A 158 -3.01 8.55 14.86
C PHE A 158 -4.10 8.51 15.95
N ALA A 159 -4.87 7.43 16.06
CA ALA A 159 -5.84 7.24 17.13
C ALA A 159 -5.17 7.16 18.52
N ALA A 160 -3.97 6.59 18.64
CA ALA A 160 -3.17 6.62 19.87
C ALA A 160 -2.83 8.06 20.31
N MET A 161 -2.70 8.98 19.34
CA MET A 161 -2.50 10.42 19.56
C MET A 161 -3.83 11.21 19.65
N LYS A 162 -4.96 10.53 19.80
CA LYS A 162 -6.32 11.12 19.89
C LYS A 162 -6.74 11.93 18.65
N ASN A 163 -6.24 11.57 17.48
CA ASN A 163 -6.65 12.14 16.20
C ASN A 163 -7.14 11.03 15.25
N GLN A 164 -7.90 11.38 14.24
CA GLN A 164 -8.50 10.46 13.29
C GLN A 164 -7.97 10.72 11.88
N VAL A 165 -7.59 9.65 11.16
CA VAL A 165 -7.27 9.71 9.74
C VAL A 165 -8.58 9.64 8.95
N VAL A 166 -8.90 10.69 8.21
CA VAL A 166 -10.07 10.77 7.32
C VAL A 166 -9.75 10.27 5.93
N GLU A 167 -8.58 10.63 5.39
CA GLU A 167 -8.09 10.11 4.10
C GLU A 167 -6.74 9.43 4.29
N LEU A 168 -6.53 8.32 3.59
CA LEU A 168 -5.31 7.53 3.67
C LEU A 168 -4.93 7.03 2.28
N HIS A 169 -3.78 7.47 1.80
CA HIS A 169 -3.29 7.16 0.47
C HIS A 169 -1.87 6.61 0.53
N ARG A 170 -1.63 5.39 0.06
CA ARG A 170 -0.28 4.83 -0.01
C ARG A 170 0.42 5.32 -1.26
N ILE A 171 1.45 6.14 -1.09
CA ILE A 171 2.17 6.77 -2.20
C ILE A 171 3.41 6.00 -2.63
N SER A 172 4.00 5.18 -1.74
CA SER A 172 5.13 4.33 -2.13
C SER A 172 5.24 3.03 -1.34
N ILE A 173 5.95 2.06 -1.91
CA ILE A 173 6.42 0.84 -1.27
C ILE A 173 7.90 0.68 -1.67
N SER A 174 8.83 0.64 -0.71
CA SER A 174 10.27 0.65 -0.97
C SER A 174 10.66 1.80 -1.92
N SER A 175 11.38 1.53 -3.00
CA SER A 175 11.76 2.49 -4.03
C SER A 175 10.65 2.77 -5.06
N LEU A 176 9.56 2.02 -5.05
CA LEU A 176 8.48 2.15 -6.03
C LEU A 176 7.48 3.23 -5.59
N ASN A 177 7.37 4.29 -6.37
CA ASN A 177 6.43 5.38 -6.16
C ASN A 177 5.21 5.24 -7.07
N LEU A 178 4.05 5.65 -6.57
CA LEU A 178 2.85 5.78 -7.38
C LEU A 178 3.02 6.98 -8.33
N PRO A 179 2.98 6.77 -9.65
CA PRO A 179 3.13 7.89 -10.59
C PRO A 179 1.89 8.79 -10.57
N GLU A 180 2.09 10.09 -10.66
CA GLU A 180 0.99 11.08 -10.67
C GLU A 180 0.02 10.89 -11.84
N ASN A 181 0.49 10.35 -12.96
CA ASN A 181 -0.31 10.11 -14.16
C ASN A 181 -1.05 8.77 -14.17
N LEU A 182 -0.97 7.96 -13.10
CA LEU A 182 -1.77 6.75 -12.95
C LEU A 182 -3.03 7.10 -12.16
N ASN A 183 -4.17 7.22 -12.84
CA ASN A 183 -5.42 7.62 -12.22
C ASN A 183 -6.00 6.54 -11.28
N PRO A 184 -6.84 6.91 -10.28
CA PRO A 184 -7.53 5.93 -9.44
C PRO A 184 -8.29 4.89 -10.27
N GLY A 185 -8.08 3.61 -9.97
CA GLY A 185 -8.65 2.47 -10.69
C GLY A 185 -7.81 1.98 -11.86
N GLU A 186 -6.81 2.72 -12.30
CA GLU A 186 -5.93 2.28 -13.37
C GLU A 186 -4.84 1.33 -12.88
N CYS A 187 -4.41 0.47 -13.82
CA CYS A 187 -3.28 -0.45 -13.64
C CYS A 187 -2.26 -0.26 -14.75
N ARG A 188 -1.00 -0.45 -14.43
CA ARG A 188 0.06 -0.63 -15.42
C ARG A 188 0.97 -1.79 -15.07
N ILE A 189 1.63 -2.36 -16.07
CA ILE A 189 2.67 -3.37 -15.86
C ILE A 189 3.94 -2.68 -15.33
N LEU A 190 4.61 -3.31 -14.36
CA LEU A 190 5.91 -2.87 -13.89
C LEU A 190 6.98 -3.15 -14.95
N SER A 191 7.88 -2.21 -15.16
CA SER A 191 9.05 -2.40 -16.01
C SER A 191 10.03 -3.39 -15.40
N GLN A 192 10.89 -3.99 -16.21
CA GLN A 192 11.95 -4.89 -15.73
C GLN A 192 12.90 -4.18 -14.76
N TRP A 193 13.16 -2.89 -14.98
CA TRP A 193 13.98 -2.08 -14.09
C TRP A 193 13.33 -1.95 -12.71
N GLU A 194 12.03 -1.63 -12.66
CA GLU A 194 11.28 -1.53 -11.41
C GLU A 194 11.29 -2.86 -10.64
N ILE A 195 11.06 -3.98 -11.33
CA ILE A 195 11.06 -5.31 -10.70
C ILE A 195 12.43 -5.66 -10.11
N GLN A 196 13.53 -5.30 -10.79
CA GLN A 196 14.90 -5.62 -10.37
C GLN A 196 15.40 -4.72 -9.22
N HIS A 197 14.93 -3.48 -9.14
CA HIS A 197 15.42 -2.48 -8.18
C HIS A 197 14.43 -2.19 -7.05
N PHE A 198 13.36 -2.96 -6.99
CA PHE A 198 12.30 -2.78 -6.00
C PHE A 198 12.68 -3.35 -4.62
N LEU A 199 13.55 -4.35 -4.57
CA LEU A 199 14.01 -5.05 -3.36
C LEU A 199 15.44 -4.65 -2.98
#